data_bbe04b7783d8cd51df8755ff445ed9c6
#
_entry.id   bbe04b7783d8cd51df8755ff445ed9c6
#
_cell.length_a   1.000
_cell.length_b   1.000
_cell.length_c   1.000
_cell.angle_alpha   90.00
_cell.angle_beta   90.00
_cell.angle_gamma   90.00
#
_symmetry.space_group_name_H-M   'P 1'
#
loop_
_entity.id
_entity.type
_entity.pdbx_description
1 polymer ?
#
loop_
_entity_poly.entity_id
_entity_poly.type
_entity_poly.pdbx_seq_one_letter_code
_entity_poly.pdbx_strand_id
1 'polypeptide(L)'
;MATIKTKFRSSSVEGREGTLYFQIIHGRVARQINTGYRLFPSEWDGRMSEIILPVSGDARRSLLLALKERMEKDIRRLESIIAGLERSGGTYPAGRVVELFHNPPPEDSHNFMAFGKRLVEELERVGKKRTAERYTTVLNSFTRFRGRDGDIPLEDIGSTLMLEYEAWLKDKGICPNSTSYYMRNLRAVYNRAVDKELTIQRSPFKHVYTGIDKTVKRAVPLKVI
;
A
#
# COMPACT_ATOMS: atom_id res chain seq x y z
N MET A 1 20.36 0.67 2.31
CA MET A 1 19.64 0.57 1.02
C MET A 1 19.74 -0.84 0.47
N ALA A 2 18.66 -1.44 0.02
CA ALA A 2 18.70 -2.75 -0.63
C ALA A 2 19.20 -2.62 -2.07
N THR A 3 19.93 -3.62 -2.55
CA THR A 3 20.49 -3.66 -3.91
C THR A 3 19.84 -4.79 -4.70
N ILE A 4 19.42 -4.49 -5.94
CA ILE A 4 18.88 -5.47 -6.89
C ILE A 4 20.00 -5.82 -7.88
N LYS A 5 20.25 -7.13 -8.09
CA LYS A 5 21.13 -7.62 -9.14
C LYS A 5 20.39 -8.64 -9.99
N THR A 6 20.44 -8.46 -11.31
CA THR A 6 19.98 -9.47 -12.24
C THR A 6 21.08 -10.47 -12.50
N LYS A 7 20.80 -11.75 -12.39
CA LYS A 7 21.73 -12.85 -12.55
C LYS A 7 21.18 -13.89 -13.51
N PHE A 8 22.08 -14.51 -14.26
CA PHE A 8 21.77 -15.61 -15.15
C PHE A 8 22.43 -16.89 -14.66
N ARG A 9 21.68 -17.98 -14.68
CA ARG A 9 22.16 -19.32 -14.40
C ARG A 9 22.00 -20.16 -15.65
N SER A 10 23.12 -20.61 -16.24
CA SER A 10 23.11 -21.49 -17.37
C SER A 10 22.48 -22.84 -17.01
N SER A 11 21.88 -23.51 -18.00
CA SER A 11 21.45 -24.91 -17.86
C SER A 11 22.67 -25.82 -17.74
N SER A 12 22.55 -26.90 -16.96
CA SER A 12 23.55 -27.96 -16.91
C SER A 12 23.55 -28.85 -18.17
N VAL A 13 22.50 -28.75 -18.99
CA VAL A 13 22.38 -29.49 -20.26
C VAL A 13 22.73 -28.52 -21.39
N GLU A 14 23.70 -28.93 -22.21
CA GLU A 14 24.16 -28.20 -23.37
C GLU A 14 23.01 -27.93 -24.37
N GLY A 15 22.99 -26.75 -24.95
CA GLY A 15 21.96 -26.36 -25.90
C GLY A 15 20.61 -26.02 -25.30
N ARG A 16 20.44 -26.03 -23.97
CA ARG A 16 19.20 -25.60 -23.29
C ARG A 16 19.30 -24.22 -22.71
N GLU A 17 18.14 -23.55 -22.68
CA GLU A 17 18.01 -22.24 -22.04
C GLU A 17 18.31 -22.29 -20.54
N GLY A 18 19.05 -21.31 -20.05
CA GLY A 18 19.22 -21.03 -18.64
C GLY A 18 18.08 -20.17 -18.09
N THR A 19 18.20 -19.74 -16.84
CA THR A 19 17.17 -18.98 -16.12
C THR A 19 17.72 -17.68 -15.58
N LEU A 20 17.01 -16.57 -15.79
CA LEU A 20 17.24 -15.31 -15.11
C LEU A 20 16.58 -15.31 -13.72
N TYR A 21 17.25 -14.68 -12.76
CA TYR A 21 16.70 -14.45 -11.44
C TYR A 21 17.18 -13.11 -10.90
N PHE A 22 16.38 -12.48 -10.04
CA PHE A 22 16.80 -11.31 -9.29
C PHE A 22 17.40 -11.73 -7.96
N GLN A 23 18.47 -11.05 -7.56
CA GLN A 23 19.10 -11.20 -6.26
C GLN A 23 18.92 -9.89 -5.50
N ILE A 24 18.19 -9.94 -4.39
CA ILE A 24 17.98 -8.82 -3.48
C ILE A 24 18.98 -8.95 -2.34
N ILE A 25 19.81 -7.92 -2.14
CA ILE A 25 20.83 -7.89 -1.08
C ILE A 25 20.48 -6.75 -0.13
N HIS A 26 20.23 -7.07 1.13
CA HIS A 26 20.00 -6.10 2.20
C HIS A 26 20.54 -6.61 3.53
N GLY A 27 21.23 -5.75 4.31
CA GLY A 27 21.79 -6.13 5.60
C GLY A 27 22.75 -7.34 5.54
N ARG A 28 23.56 -7.46 4.48
CA ARG A 28 24.46 -8.60 4.20
C ARG A 28 23.71 -9.94 3.91
N VAL A 29 22.40 -9.92 3.82
CA VAL A 29 21.58 -11.09 3.48
C VAL A 29 21.14 -10.98 2.02
N ALA A 30 21.37 -12.06 1.25
CA ALA A 30 20.92 -12.18 -0.13
C ALA A 30 19.68 -13.09 -0.21
N ARG A 31 18.68 -12.70 -0.99
CA ARG A 31 17.50 -13.49 -1.34
C ARG A 31 17.31 -13.50 -2.84
N GLN A 32 16.82 -14.62 -3.37
CA GLN A 32 16.57 -14.80 -4.81
C GLN A 32 15.08 -14.76 -5.12
N ILE A 33 14.76 -14.18 -6.26
CA ILE A 33 13.44 -14.19 -6.87
C ILE A 33 13.57 -14.88 -8.22
N ASN A 34 12.92 -16.01 -8.38
CA ASN A 34 12.87 -16.73 -9.64
C ASN A 34 11.88 -16.02 -10.56
N THR A 35 12.35 -15.59 -11.73
CA THR A 35 11.54 -14.86 -12.70
C THR A 35 10.78 -15.78 -13.67
N GLY A 36 11.26 -17.01 -13.84
CA GLY A 36 10.78 -17.89 -14.89
C GLY A 36 11.26 -17.52 -16.31
N TYR A 37 12.05 -16.44 -16.45
CA TYR A 37 12.59 -16.00 -17.75
C TYR A 37 13.71 -16.89 -18.21
N ARG A 38 13.60 -17.38 -19.43
CA ARG A 38 14.55 -18.32 -20.02
C ARG A 38 15.25 -17.71 -21.23
N LEU A 39 16.57 -17.87 -21.27
CA LEU A 39 17.46 -17.35 -22.30
C LEU A 39 18.53 -18.37 -22.62
N PHE A 40 19.06 -18.33 -23.85
CA PHE A 40 20.31 -19.00 -24.16
C PHE A 40 21.51 -18.21 -23.59
N PRO A 41 22.63 -18.85 -23.25
CA PRO A 41 23.82 -18.15 -22.75
C PRO A 41 24.33 -17.04 -23.68
N SER A 42 24.18 -17.20 -25.00
CA SER A 42 24.56 -16.20 -26.01
C SER A 42 23.65 -14.96 -26.04
N GLU A 43 22.49 -15.01 -25.40
CA GLU A 43 21.51 -13.93 -25.36
C GLU A 43 21.60 -13.08 -24.08
N TRP A 44 22.62 -13.35 -23.24
CA TRP A 44 22.83 -12.66 -21.97
C TRP A 44 24.23 -12.05 -21.86
N ASP A 45 24.28 -10.73 -21.64
CA ASP A 45 25.51 -10.05 -21.24
C ASP A 45 25.62 -9.99 -19.71
N GLY A 46 26.49 -10.83 -19.16
CA GLY A 46 26.70 -10.89 -17.70
C GLY A 46 27.42 -9.66 -17.12
N ARG A 47 28.12 -8.85 -17.94
CA ARG A 47 28.81 -7.62 -17.50
C ARG A 47 27.85 -6.47 -17.40
N MET A 48 27.05 -6.28 -18.44
CA MET A 48 26.04 -5.21 -18.50
C MET A 48 24.74 -5.59 -17.80
N SER A 49 24.56 -6.90 -17.49
CA SER A 49 23.29 -7.46 -16.96
C SER A 49 22.10 -7.18 -17.87
N GLU A 50 22.30 -7.33 -19.18
CA GLU A 50 21.32 -7.04 -20.23
C GLU A 50 21.07 -8.22 -21.15
N ILE A 51 19.89 -8.22 -21.78
CA ILE A 51 19.53 -9.17 -22.82
C ILE A 51 20.09 -8.68 -24.15
N ILE A 52 20.88 -9.53 -24.83
CA ILE A 52 21.44 -9.29 -26.14
C ILE A 52 20.38 -9.64 -27.18
N LEU A 53 20.01 -8.65 -28.02
CA LEU A 53 19.04 -8.88 -29.09
C LEU A 53 19.75 -9.33 -30.36
N PRO A 54 19.32 -10.41 -31.03
CA PRO A 54 19.89 -10.85 -32.31
C PRO A 54 19.58 -9.81 -33.41
N VAL A 55 20.50 -9.71 -34.36
CA VAL A 55 20.38 -8.79 -35.49
C VAL A 55 19.29 -9.22 -36.48
N SER A 56 19.07 -10.53 -36.60
CA SER A 56 18.07 -11.14 -37.50
C SER A 56 17.32 -12.27 -36.77
N GLY A 57 16.08 -12.53 -37.15
CA GLY A 57 15.23 -13.58 -36.58
C GLY A 57 14.01 -13.01 -35.87
N ASP A 58 12.93 -12.73 -36.60
CA ASP A 58 11.79 -11.93 -36.12
C ASP A 58 11.08 -12.53 -34.89
N ALA A 59 10.85 -13.86 -34.87
CA ALA A 59 10.14 -14.48 -33.75
C ALA A 59 10.96 -14.47 -32.44
N ARG A 60 12.25 -14.83 -32.51
CA ARG A 60 13.11 -14.87 -31.32
C ARG A 60 13.42 -13.47 -30.81
N ARG A 61 13.67 -12.53 -31.71
CA ARG A 61 13.87 -11.12 -31.37
C ARG A 61 12.66 -10.53 -30.67
N SER A 62 11.44 -10.78 -31.17
CA SER A 62 10.20 -10.31 -30.54
C SER A 62 10.00 -10.89 -29.15
N LEU A 63 10.33 -12.17 -28.94
CA LEU A 63 10.29 -12.82 -27.63
C LEU A 63 11.28 -12.16 -26.65
N LEU A 64 12.53 -11.93 -27.08
CA LEU A 64 13.56 -11.31 -26.24
C LEU A 64 13.24 -9.85 -25.92
N LEU A 65 12.64 -9.11 -26.84
CA LEU A 65 12.13 -7.77 -26.55
C LEU A 65 11.03 -7.79 -25.47
N ALA A 66 10.05 -8.67 -25.61
CA ALA A 66 9.00 -8.82 -24.60
C ALA A 66 9.55 -9.25 -23.23
N LEU A 67 10.58 -10.10 -23.20
CA LEU A 67 11.29 -10.48 -21.98
C LEU A 67 12.04 -9.30 -21.37
N LYS A 68 12.70 -8.49 -22.19
CA LYS A 68 13.38 -7.25 -21.74
C LYS A 68 12.42 -6.28 -21.09
N GLU A 69 11.29 -6.00 -21.72
CA GLU A 69 10.24 -5.13 -21.19
C GLU A 69 9.68 -5.66 -19.84
N ARG A 70 9.43 -6.97 -19.75
CA ARG A 70 8.95 -7.60 -18.50
C ARG A 70 10.00 -7.50 -17.40
N MET A 71 11.26 -7.76 -17.71
CA MET A 71 12.36 -7.66 -16.77
C MET A 71 12.48 -6.22 -16.23
N GLU A 72 12.43 -5.21 -17.10
CA GLU A 72 12.47 -3.81 -16.72
C GLU A 72 11.26 -3.41 -15.85
N LYS A 73 10.07 -3.91 -16.18
CA LYS A 73 8.85 -3.70 -15.37
C LYS A 73 9.02 -4.29 -13.97
N ASP A 74 9.55 -5.51 -13.87
CA ASP A 74 9.78 -6.17 -12.59
C ASP A 74 10.85 -5.46 -11.75
N ILE A 75 11.92 -4.96 -12.39
CA ILE A 75 12.95 -4.17 -11.70
C ILE A 75 12.34 -2.89 -11.14
N ARG A 76 11.59 -2.11 -11.95
CA ARG A 76 10.89 -0.90 -11.47
C ARG A 76 9.95 -1.19 -10.30
N ARG A 77 9.26 -2.34 -10.35
CA ARG A 77 8.39 -2.77 -9.25
C ARG A 77 9.19 -3.08 -7.97
N LEU A 78 10.32 -3.77 -8.09
CA LEU A 78 11.22 -4.04 -6.96
C LEU A 78 11.78 -2.75 -6.35
N GLU A 79 12.18 -1.80 -7.19
CA GLU A 79 12.65 -0.48 -6.77
C GLU A 79 11.56 0.29 -6.01
N SER A 80 10.32 0.26 -6.49
CA SER A 80 9.18 0.88 -5.81
C SER A 80 8.91 0.25 -4.44
N ILE A 81 8.98 -1.09 -4.33
CA ILE A 81 8.83 -1.81 -3.05
C ILE A 81 9.94 -1.39 -2.08
N ILE A 82 11.19 -1.38 -2.53
CA ILE A 82 12.34 -0.98 -1.71
C ILE A 82 12.20 0.48 -1.25
N ALA A 83 11.86 1.40 -2.15
CA ALA A 83 11.63 2.80 -1.82
C ALA A 83 10.48 2.99 -0.82
N GLY A 84 9.41 2.20 -0.92
CA GLY A 84 8.31 2.17 0.05
C GLY A 84 8.78 1.74 1.44
N LEU A 85 9.53 0.64 1.52
CA LEU A 85 10.06 0.13 2.78
C LEU A 85 11.08 1.09 3.43
N GLU A 86 11.91 1.76 2.64
CA GLU A 86 12.87 2.75 3.14
C GLU A 86 12.17 4.02 3.66
N ARG A 87 11.13 4.49 2.97
CA ARG A 87 10.31 5.61 3.44
C ARG A 87 9.59 5.31 4.75
N SER A 88 9.25 4.07 5.04
CA SER A 88 8.62 3.67 6.31
C SER A 88 9.55 3.80 7.52
N GLY A 89 10.86 4.03 7.30
CA GLY A 89 11.84 4.31 8.37
C GLY A 89 12.18 3.12 9.25
N GLY A 90 11.62 1.94 9.01
CA GLY A 90 11.89 0.71 9.73
C GLY A 90 13.04 -0.10 9.14
N THR A 91 13.67 -0.94 9.95
CA THR A 91 14.57 -1.99 9.44
C THR A 91 13.73 -3.12 8.86
N TYR A 92 14.04 -3.56 7.66
CA TYR A 92 13.33 -4.67 7.01
C TYR A 92 14.32 -5.74 6.53
N PRO A 93 13.95 -7.03 6.60
CA PRO A 93 14.78 -8.10 6.04
C PRO A 93 14.63 -8.19 4.52
N ALA A 94 15.67 -8.66 3.81
CA ALA A 94 15.61 -8.88 2.36
C ALA A 94 14.43 -9.79 1.93
N GLY A 95 13.99 -10.70 2.79
CA GLY A 95 12.83 -11.56 2.58
C GLY A 95 11.51 -10.79 2.45
N ARG A 96 11.38 -9.63 3.09
CA ARG A 96 10.16 -8.79 2.98
C ARG A 96 9.97 -8.24 1.58
N VAL A 97 11.07 -7.86 0.90
CA VAL A 97 11.00 -7.42 -0.50
C VAL A 97 10.51 -8.55 -1.40
N VAL A 98 11.02 -9.78 -1.18
CA VAL A 98 10.61 -10.97 -1.94
C VAL A 98 9.13 -11.29 -1.72
N GLU A 99 8.66 -11.22 -0.48
CA GLU A 99 7.26 -11.45 -0.12
C GLU A 99 6.33 -10.44 -0.82
N LEU A 100 6.62 -9.14 -0.73
CA LEU A 100 5.84 -8.09 -1.38
C LEU A 100 5.89 -8.17 -2.91
N PHE A 101 6.96 -8.69 -3.48
CA PHE A 101 7.04 -8.92 -4.92
C PHE A 101 6.13 -10.05 -5.37
N HIS A 102 6.09 -11.18 -4.66
CA HIS A 102 5.23 -12.31 -5.00
C HIS A 102 3.77 -12.08 -4.60
N ASN A 103 3.54 -11.43 -3.48
CA ASN A 103 2.21 -11.12 -2.94
C ASN A 103 2.04 -9.61 -2.80
N PRO A 104 1.86 -8.88 -3.92
CA PRO A 104 1.62 -7.46 -3.83
C PRO A 104 0.34 -7.21 -3.05
N PRO A 105 0.35 -6.22 -2.16
CA PRO A 105 -0.91 -5.72 -1.64
C PRO A 105 -1.78 -5.27 -2.82
N PRO A 106 -3.10 -5.43 -2.76
CA PRO A 106 -4.01 -4.95 -3.81
C PRO A 106 -3.67 -3.51 -4.20
N GLU A 107 -3.75 -3.16 -5.49
CA GLU A 107 -3.37 -1.82 -6.00
C GLU A 107 -4.01 -0.69 -5.21
N ASP A 108 -5.26 -0.89 -4.76
CA ASP A 108 -5.99 0.05 -3.90
C ASP A 108 -5.62 -0.02 -2.42
N SER A 109 -4.68 -0.88 -2.00
CA SER A 109 -4.35 -1.05 -0.58
C SER A 109 -3.72 0.20 0.05
N HIS A 110 -3.09 1.04 -0.76
CA HIS A 110 -2.48 2.29 -0.35
C HIS A 110 -3.45 3.47 -0.34
N ASN A 111 -4.69 3.28 -0.83
CA ASN A 111 -5.73 4.30 -0.79
C ASN A 111 -6.59 4.16 0.47
N PHE A 112 -6.89 5.28 1.11
CA PHE A 112 -7.52 5.33 2.44
C PHE A 112 -8.93 4.74 2.47
N MET A 113 -9.79 5.13 1.52
CA MET A 113 -11.17 4.64 1.50
C MET A 113 -11.27 3.19 1.06
N ALA A 114 -10.46 2.78 0.07
CA ALA A 114 -10.37 1.38 -0.34
C ALA A 114 -9.85 0.49 0.78
N PHE A 115 -8.82 0.94 1.52
CA PHE A 115 -8.35 0.26 2.72
C PHE A 115 -9.44 0.16 3.78
N GLY A 116 -10.14 1.28 4.05
CA GLY A 116 -11.22 1.34 5.02
C GLY A 116 -12.36 0.37 4.72
N LYS A 117 -12.76 0.25 3.45
CA LYS A 117 -13.80 -0.71 3.00
C LYS A 117 -13.37 -2.16 3.27
N ARG A 118 -12.14 -2.54 2.92
CA ARG A 118 -11.62 -3.89 3.23
C ARG A 118 -11.57 -4.17 4.74
N LEU A 119 -11.19 -3.15 5.53
CA LEU A 119 -11.21 -3.28 6.98
C LEU A 119 -12.61 -3.50 7.53
N VAL A 120 -13.64 -2.88 6.96
CA VAL A 120 -15.05 -3.11 7.28
C VAL A 120 -15.44 -4.55 6.98
N GLU A 121 -15.13 -5.06 5.78
CA GLU A 121 -15.41 -6.45 5.38
C GLU A 121 -14.71 -7.46 6.31
N GLU A 122 -13.46 -7.19 6.69
CA GLU A 122 -12.72 -8.02 7.64
C GLU A 122 -13.41 -8.04 9.02
N LEU A 123 -13.85 -6.88 9.51
CA LEU A 123 -14.57 -6.76 10.79
C LEU A 123 -15.93 -7.48 10.78
N GLU A 124 -16.67 -7.40 9.67
CA GLU A 124 -17.93 -8.13 9.50
C GLU A 124 -17.71 -9.64 9.54
N ARG A 125 -16.67 -10.13 8.83
CA ARG A 125 -16.31 -11.57 8.81
C ARG A 125 -15.97 -12.11 10.19
N VAL A 126 -15.30 -11.31 11.05
CA VAL A 126 -14.99 -11.71 12.42
C VAL A 126 -16.10 -11.36 13.43
N GLY A 127 -17.28 -10.95 12.96
CA GLY A 127 -18.47 -10.72 13.79
C GLY A 127 -18.48 -9.38 14.54
N LYS A 128 -17.53 -8.45 14.30
CA LYS A 128 -17.47 -7.12 14.94
C LYS A 128 -18.39 -6.11 14.24
N LYS A 129 -19.65 -6.46 14.04
CA LYS A 129 -20.66 -5.71 13.26
C LYS A 129 -20.77 -4.24 13.66
N ARG A 130 -20.90 -3.93 14.97
CA ARG A 130 -21.03 -2.53 15.45
C ARG A 130 -19.82 -1.67 15.10
N THR A 131 -18.60 -2.23 15.07
CA THR A 131 -17.39 -1.49 14.69
C THR A 131 -17.37 -1.29 13.17
N ALA A 132 -17.77 -2.30 12.40
CA ALA A 132 -17.91 -2.21 10.95
C ALA A 132 -18.90 -1.10 10.55
N GLU A 133 -20.09 -1.05 11.14
CA GLU A 133 -21.11 -0.01 10.92
C GLU A 133 -20.57 1.40 11.22
N ARG A 134 -19.82 1.58 12.32
CA ARG A 134 -19.20 2.86 12.67
C ARG A 134 -18.19 3.29 11.62
N TYR A 135 -17.33 2.38 11.17
CA TYR A 135 -16.34 2.69 10.14
C TYR A 135 -17.00 2.97 8.80
N THR A 136 -18.02 2.22 8.41
CA THR A 136 -18.84 2.47 7.20
C THR A 136 -19.45 3.88 7.24
N THR A 137 -20.04 4.27 8.37
CA THR A 137 -20.65 5.60 8.54
C THR A 137 -19.63 6.71 8.33
N VAL A 138 -18.45 6.62 8.95
CA VAL A 138 -17.44 7.70 8.84
C VAL A 138 -16.76 7.71 7.48
N LEU A 139 -16.51 6.56 6.87
CA LEU A 139 -15.96 6.47 5.51
C LEU A 139 -16.93 7.04 4.49
N ASN A 140 -18.23 6.76 4.59
CA ASN A 140 -19.25 7.33 3.71
C ASN A 140 -19.35 8.86 3.87
N SER A 141 -19.16 9.39 5.07
CA SER A 141 -19.12 10.84 5.31
C SER A 141 -17.87 11.45 4.68
N PHE A 142 -16.71 10.81 4.87
CA PHE A 142 -15.45 11.27 4.29
C PHE A 142 -15.47 11.22 2.76
N THR A 143 -16.07 10.17 2.17
CA THR A 143 -16.29 10.05 0.71
C THR A 143 -17.13 11.22 0.19
N ARG A 144 -18.19 11.63 0.91
CA ARG A 144 -19.01 12.81 0.53
C ARG A 144 -18.24 14.13 0.60
N PHE A 145 -17.37 14.27 1.60
CA PHE A 145 -16.46 15.41 1.70
C PHE A 145 -15.50 15.47 0.52
N ARG A 146 -14.88 14.34 0.16
CA ARG A 146 -13.96 14.27 -0.99
C ARG A 146 -14.66 14.50 -2.34
N GLY A 147 -15.92 14.10 -2.46
CA GLY A 147 -16.71 14.34 -3.67
C GLY A 147 -16.03 13.84 -4.95
N ARG A 148 -15.73 14.76 -5.88
CA ARG A 148 -15.08 14.44 -7.17
C ARG A 148 -13.61 14.12 -7.07
N ASP A 149 -12.92 14.50 -5.99
CA ASP A 149 -11.49 14.21 -5.79
C ASP A 149 -11.20 12.71 -5.59
N GLY A 150 -12.24 11.92 -5.34
CA GLY A 150 -12.14 10.47 -5.22
C GLY A 150 -11.39 9.99 -3.98
N ASP A 151 -10.84 8.78 -4.07
CA ASP A 151 -10.03 8.20 -3.00
C ASP A 151 -8.67 8.91 -2.89
N ILE A 152 -8.01 8.77 -1.76
CA ILE A 152 -6.75 9.46 -1.45
C ILE A 152 -5.70 8.46 -0.97
N PRO A 153 -4.44 8.57 -1.42
CA PRO A 153 -3.34 7.78 -0.88
C PRO A 153 -3.21 7.96 0.64
N LEU A 154 -2.91 6.87 1.34
CA LEU A 154 -2.70 6.90 2.81
C LEU A 154 -1.58 7.86 3.23
N GLU A 155 -0.58 8.05 2.37
CA GLU A 155 0.53 8.98 2.61
C GLU A 155 0.12 10.45 2.52
N ASP A 156 -0.99 10.76 1.83
CA ASP A 156 -1.52 12.13 1.68
C ASP A 156 -2.53 12.51 2.76
N ILE A 157 -2.85 11.58 3.67
CA ILE A 157 -3.66 11.87 4.86
C ILE A 157 -2.83 12.72 5.81
N GLY A 158 -3.02 14.03 5.73
CA GLY A 158 -2.30 15.03 6.52
C GLY A 158 -3.21 15.84 7.45
N SER A 159 -2.59 16.63 8.34
CA SER A 159 -3.34 17.46 9.31
C SER A 159 -4.21 18.52 8.64
N THR A 160 -3.75 19.11 7.54
CA THR A 160 -4.51 20.09 6.77
C THR A 160 -5.83 19.51 6.27
N LEU A 161 -5.76 18.33 5.63
CA LEU A 161 -6.96 17.63 5.15
C LEU A 161 -7.95 17.31 6.28
N MET A 162 -7.44 16.92 7.45
CA MET A 162 -8.31 16.62 8.60
C MET A 162 -8.96 17.88 9.18
N LEU A 163 -8.27 19.02 9.18
CA LEU A 163 -8.85 20.31 9.56
C LEU A 163 -9.91 20.79 8.57
N GLU A 164 -9.67 20.63 7.26
CA GLU A 164 -10.66 20.93 6.21
C GLU A 164 -11.91 20.06 6.36
N TYR A 165 -11.75 18.77 6.64
CA TYR A 165 -12.88 17.88 6.88
C TYR A 165 -13.64 18.25 8.15
N GLU A 166 -12.94 18.66 9.22
CA GLU A 166 -13.58 19.16 10.44
C GLU A 166 -14.41 20.42 10.16
N ALA A 167 -13.86 21.38 9.42
CA ALA A 167 -14.57 22.59 9.01
C ALA A 167 -15.82 22.24 8.18
N TRP A 168 -15.67 21.36 7.19
CA TRP A 168 -16.80 20.90 6.38
C TRP A 168 -17.92 20.25 7.20
N LEU A 169 -17.59 19.44 8.22
CA LEU A 169 -18.59 18.88 9.13
C LEU A 169 -19.33 19.97 9.92
N LYS A 170 -18.62 20.98 10.41
CA LYS A 170 -19.19 22.12 11.12
C LYS A 170 -20.11 22.94 10.21
N ASP A 171 -19.70 23.19 8.97
CA ASP A 171 -20.52 23.91 7.97
C ASP A 171 -21.80 23.15 7.62
N LYS A 172 -21.81 21.83 7.72
CA LYS A 172 -23.01 20.98 7.60
C LYS A 172 -23.86 20.96 8.86
N GLY A 173 -23.55 21.74 9.90
CA GLY A 173 -24.28 21.79 11.14
C GLY A 173 -24.08 20.58 12.06
N ILE A 174 -23.04 19.81 11.86
CA ILE A 174 -22.72 18.65 12.71
C ILE A 174 -22.21 19.13 14.06
N CYS A 175 -22.86 18.67 15.15
CA CYS A 175 -22.50 19.09 16.50
C CYS A 175 -21.09 18.57 16.91
N PRO A 176 -20.42 19.24 17.90
CA PRO A 176 -19.04 18.93 18.29
C PRO A 176 -18.81 17.46 18.65
N ASN A 177 -19.73 16.85 19.41
CA ASN A 177 -19.60 15.43 19.78
C ASN A 177 -19.67 14.46 18.59
N SER A 178 -20.50 14.79 17.58
CA SER A 178 -20.57 14.03 16.35
C SER A 178 -19.33 14.26 15.48
N THR A 179 -18.82 15.49 15.38
CA THR A 179 -17.55 15.79 14.70
C THR A 179 -16.41 14.98 15.32
N SER A 180 -16.30 15.00 16.66
CA SER A 180 -15.34 14.19 17.40
C SER A 180 -15.50 12.68 17.13
N TYR A 181 -16.75 12.19 17.03
CA TYR A 181 -17.00 10.79 16.67
C TYR A 181 -16.43 10.45 15.29
N TYR A 182 -16.64 11.30 14.28
CA TYR A 182 -16.05 11.11 12.95
C TYR A 182 -14.52 11.08 13.00
N MET A 183 -13.91 12.06 13.67
CA MET A 183 -12.45 12.16 13.77
C MET A 183 -11.83 10.97 14.48
N ARG A 184 -12.42 10.52 15.61
CA ARG A 184 -11.90 9.36 16.36
C ARG A 184 -11.97 8.07 15.56
N ASN A 185 -13.03 7.84 14.80
CA ASN A 185 -13.17 6.62 14.01
C ASN A 185 -12.27 6.65 12.77
N LEU A 186 -12.14 7.79 12.06
CA LEU A 186 -11.17 7.90 10.96
C LEU A 186 -9.73 7.73 11.46
N ARG A 187 -9.39 8.29 12.63
CA ARG A 187 -8.09 8.06 13.27
C ARG A 187 -7.86 6.57 13.55
N ALA A 188 -8.89 5.85 14.00
CA ALA A 188 -8.78 4.41 14.23
C ALA A 188 -8.54 3.64 12.93
N VAL A 189 -9.20 4.01 11.83
CA VAL A 189 -8.95 3.41 10.50
C VAL A 189 -7.52 3.71 10.03
N TYR A 190 -7.07 4.97 10.15
CA TYR A 190 -5.70 5.36 9.78
C TYR A 190 -4.64 4.60 10.60
N ASN A 191 -4.82 4.50 11.91
CA ASN A 191 -3.88 3.76 12.75
C ASN A 191 -3.82 2.27 12.39
N ARG A 192 -4.93 1.66 11.95
CA ARG A 192 -4.92 0.29 11.41
C ARG A 192 -4.09 0.15 10.13
N ALA A 193 -4.05 1.19 9.30
CA ALA A 193 -3.17 1.20 8.13
C ALA A 193 -1.70 1.34 8.54
N VAL A 194 -1.40 2.14 9.56
CA VAL A 194 -0.05 2.24 10.16
C VAL A 194 0.37 0.89 10.76
N ASP A 195 -0.50 0.24 11.54
CA ASP A 195 -0.23 -1.07 12.16
C ASP A 195 0.05 -2.17 11.09
N LYS A 196 -0.57 -2.05 9.90
CA LYS A 196 -0.34 -2.93 8.75
C LYS A 196 0.84 -2.47 7.86
N GLU A 197 1.62 -1.49 8.30
CA GLU A 197 2.79 -0.95 7.57
C GLU A 197 2.48 -0.39 6.17
N LEU A 198 1.23 0.01 5.91
CA LEU A 198 0.81 0.59 4.64
C LEU A 198 1.16 2.08 4.52
N THR A 199 1.40 2.74 5.65
CA THR A 199 1.85 4.14 5.75
C THR A 199 2.59 4.36 7.06
N ILE A 200 3.36 5.47 7.14
CA ILE A 200 4.03 5.87 8.38
C ILE A 200 3.11 6.73 9.24
N GLN A 201 3.31 6.70 10.58
CA GLN A 201 2.56 7.55 11.50
C GLN A 201 2.96 9.02 11.36
N ARG A 202 2.06 9.84 10.81
CA ARG A 202 2.22 11.31 10.65
C ARG A 202 1.34 12.11 11.60
N SER A 203 0.59 11.45 12.49
CA SER A 203 -0.31 12.06 13.45
C SER A 203 -1.30 13.08 12.85
N PRO A 204 -2.02 12.77 11.75
CA PRO A 204 -2.85 13.73 11.03
C PRO A 204 -4.02 14.27 11.87
N PHE A 205 -4.39 13.59 12.93
CA PHE A 205 -5.50 13.95 13.82
C PHE A 205 -5.06 14.74 15.07
N LYS A 206 -3.83 15.25 15.12
CA LYS A 206 -3.28 15.95 16.29
C LYS A 206 -4.02 17.26 16.58
N HIS A 207 -4.46 17.95 15.54
CA HIS A 207 -5.00 19.31 15.64
C HIS A 207 -6.52 19.40 15.50
N VAL A 208 -7.22 18.27 15.32
CA VAL A 208 -8.68 18.21 15.23
C VAL A 208 -9.32 17.85 16.58
N TYR A 209 -10.56 18.27 16.77
CA TYR A 209 -11.29 17.99 17.99
C TYR A 209 -11.65 16.50 18.10
N THR A 210 -11.19 15.86 19.14
CA THR A 210 -11.47 14.44 19.47
C THR A 210 -12.00 14.25 20.89
N GLY A 211 -12.36 15.35 21.58
CA GLY A 211 -12.94 15.37 22.92
C GLY A 211 -14.41 14.95 22.98
N ILE A 212 -15.01 15.07 24.16
CA ILE A 212 -16.44 14.83 24.39
C ILE A 212 -16.94 16.00 25.22
N ASP A 213 -17.86 16.80 24.65
CA ASP A 213 -18.51 17.87 25.36
C ASP A 213 -19.64 17.33 26.24
N LYS A 214 -19.83 17.95 27.38
CA LYS A 214 -20.96 17.64 28.25
C LYS A 214 -22.25 17.98 27.53
N THR A 215 -23.15 17.01 27.40
CA THR A 215 -24.50 17.23 26.85
C THR A 215 -25.45 17.56 28.01
N VAL A 216 -26.34 18.53 27.77
CA VAL A 216 -27.44 18.80 28.71
C VAL A 216 -28.40 17.61 28.67
N LYS A 217 -28.55 16.92 29.79
CA LYS A 217 -29.50 15.80 29.91
C LYS A 217 -30.92 16.41 29.85
N ARG A 218 -31.72 15.99 28.86
CA ARG A 218 -33.13 16.36 28.72
C ARG A 218 -34.06 15.50 29.56
N ALA A 219 -33.54 14.74 30.54
CA ALA A 219 -34.40 13.98 31.44
C ALA A 219 -35.19 14.92 32.31
N VAL A 220 -36.51 14.90 32.18
CA VAL A 220 -37.45 15.63 33.06
C VAL A 220 -37.54 14.82 34.36
N PRO A 221 -37.35 15.44 35.54
CA PRO A 221 -37.55 14.75 36.80
C PRO A 221 -39.01 14.23 36.92
N LEU A 222 -39.20 13.04 37.42
CA LEU A 222 -40.53 12.40 37.54
C LEU A 222 -41.53 13.18 38.37
N LYS A 223 -41.04 14.17 39.17
CA LYS A 223 -41.87 15.06 39.98
C LYS A 223 -42.58 16.17 39.19
N VAL A 224 -42.34 16.27 37.87
CA VAL A 224 -42.95 17.32 37.01
C VAL A 224 -43.97 16.72 36.03
N ILE A 225 -44.24 15.41 36.14
CA ILE A 225 -45.33 14.68 35.50
C ILE A 225 -46.38 14.35 36.56
#